data_53134e4af44f43182a2e6e58e36c88ab
#
_entry.id   53134e4af44f43182a2e6e58e36c88ab
#
_cell.length_a   1.000
_cell.length_b   1.000
_cell.length_c   1.000
_cell.angle_alpha   90.00
_cell.angle_beta   90.00
_cell.angle_gamma   90.00
#
_symmetry.space_group_name_H-M   'P 1'
#
loop_
_entity.id
_entity.type
_entity.pdbx_description
1 polymer ?
#
loop_
_entity_poly.entity_id
_entity_poly.type
_entity_poly.pdbx_seq_one_letter_code
_entity_poly.pdbx_strand_id
1 'polypeptide(L)'
;MHETVTRPMIVPEYLTDFRCIGPACEDNCCQSRWNIDIDKAAFHALKKTTDPVLAPLVRTGITRNRSANASEQNYARIPFNEARHGCLMFSDESWCSVHARLGEKALSDVCATYPRYTICIDGVWQQAATPSCPEVARRAFLPTEPMHFVEHTLTVRQSTVKTLTLPESDAGPLQDARFFALNLLQHRDIPLWQRLTLLGEFCWQADRLRDNQQGEQLPALIEQISSVLANPGWADPLMAVTPDYSLRMNLCCGFLANKVDKAISRHYDTLFSEAMTGLGIDSTFDVARSARRYQAALEIGARDFLDCHAHVLEHLLVNQLFLNAFPIIKTHGPHWFDGYLWLVAKLNLARTLWVGLYARLGEKLDTPLALACIQTLERNYQHNLGTQSWCVENLKLHQLHDLATLTGWLKE
;
A
#
# COMPACT_ATOMS: atom_id res chain seq x y z
N MET A 1 -13.19 -28.41 3.57
CA MET A 1 -13.35 -27.19 4.41
C MET A 1 -11.97 -26.67 4.69
N HIS A 2 -11.79 -25.36 4.72
CA HIS A 2 -10.50 -24.75 5.07
C HIS A 2 -10.22 -24.94 6.57
N GLU A 3 -9.02 -25.34 6.90
CA GLU A 3 -8.55 -25.36 8.28
C GLU A 3 -8.38 -23.92 8.80
N THR A 4 -8.86 -23.68 10.01
CA THR A 4 -8.78 -22.36 10.66
C THR A 4 -8.01 -22.45 11.97
N VAL A 5 -7.32 -21.37 12.32
CA VAL A 5 -6.60 -21.21 13.56
C VAL A 5 -7.03 -19.94 14.26
N THR A 6 -7.22 -20.00 15.58
CA THR A 6 -7.53 -18.84 16.43
C THR A 6 -6.31 -18.49 17.27
N ARG A 7 -5.83 -17.26 17.18
CA ARG A 7 -4.61 -16.77 17.87
C ARG A 7 -4.78 -15.32 18.29
N PRO A 8 -4.14 -14.90 19.39
CA PRO A 8 -3.86 -13.49 19.63
C PRO A 8 -2.90 -12.97 18.55
N MET A 9 -3.19 -11.79 18.03
CA MET A 9 -2.44 -11.14 16.94
C MET A 9 -2.29 -9.67 17.23
N ILE A 10 -1.13 -9.09 16.89
CA ILE A 10 -0.96 -7.64 16.87
C ILE A 10 -1.64 -7.12 15.60
N VAL A 11 -2.58 -6.18 15.77
CA VAL A 11 -3.36 -5.59 14.67
C VAL A 11 -3.43 -4.07 14.84
N PRO A 12 -3.49 -3.29 13.75
CA PRO A 12 -3.94 -1.90 13.86
C PRO A 12 -5.37 -1.86 14.41
N GLU A 13 -5.66 -0.93 15.30
CA GLU A 13 -6.94 -0.84 16.01
C GLU A 13 -8.14 -0.77 15.03
N TYR A 14 -7.98 -0.14 13.87
CA TYR A 14 -9.04 -0.08 12.85
C TYR A 14 -9.52 -1.44 12.34
N LEU A 15 -8.73 -2.52 12.54
CA LEU A 15 -9.10 -3.88 12.13
C LEU A 15 -10.00 -4.61 13.12
N THR A 16 -10.05 -4.19 14.39
CA THR A 16 -10.83 -4.88 15.42
C THR A 16 -12.31 -4.96 15.07
N ASP A 17 -12.84 -3.89 14.45
CA ASP A 17 -14.23 -3.77 14.03
C ASP A 17 -14.42 -3.79 12.51
N PHE A 18 -13.36 -4.11 11.76
CA PHE A 18 -13.46 -4.13 10.30
C PHE A 18 -14.41 -5.24 9.82
N ARG A 19 -15.37 -4.84 8.98
CA ARG A 19 -16.28 -5.74 8.25
C ARG A 19 -16.45 -5.29 6.81
N CYS A 20 -16.55 -6.25 5.89
CA CYS A 20 -16.89 -5.94 4.51
C CYS A 20 -18.30 -5.35 4.45
N ILE A 21 -18.43 -4.18 3.79
CA ILE A 21 -19.72 -3.48 3.62
C ILE A 21 -20.54 -3.98 2.44
N GLY A 22 -20.02 -4.96 1.71
CA GLY A 22 -20.74 -5.68 0.65
C GLY A 22 -21.28 -4.78 -0.46
N PRO A 23 -22.60 -4.81 -0.76
CA PRO A 23 -23.20 -4.02 -1.83
C PRO A 23 -23.08 -2.51 -1.68
N ALA A 24 -22.86 -2.02 -0.45
CA ALA A 24 -22.66 -0.59 -0.20
C ALA A 24 -21.26 -0.09 -0.59
N CYS A 25 -20.37 -0.99 -1.06
CA CYS A 25 -19.02 -0.62 -1.44
C CYS A 25 -18.99 0.09 -2.81
N GLU A 26 -18.52 1.32 -2.82
CA GLU A 26 -18.44 2.18 -4.01
C GLU A 26 -17.42 1.70 -5.05
N ASP A 27 -16.37 0.99 -4.62
CA ASP A 27 -15.36 0.40 -5.49
C ASP A 27 -15.14 -1.06 -5.08
N ASN A 28 -16.09 -1.90 -5.49
CA ASN A 28 -16.14 -3.30 -5.09
C ASN A 28 -14.97 -4.11 -5.66
N CYS A 29 -14.33 -4.93 -4.82
CA CYS A 29 -13.20 -5.77 -5.23
C CYS A 29 -13.55 -6.77 -6.35
N CYS A 30 -14.82 -7.16 -6.51
CA CYS A 30 -15.29 -8.02 -7.59
C CYS A 30 -15.37 -7.28 -8.94
N GLN A 31 -15.33 -5.95 -8.98
CA GLN A 31 -15.35 -5.13 -10.21
C GLN A 31 -13.95 -4.73 -10.67
N SER A 32 -12.91 -5.21 -10.04
CA SER A 32 -11.52 -4.93 -10.40
C SER A 32 -11.05 -5.84 -11.53
N ARG A 33 -10.15 -5.31 -12.39
CA ARG A 33 -9.56 -6.03 -13.54
C ARG A 33 -8.47 -7.01 -13.10
N TRP A 34 -8.78 -7.93 -12.23
CA TRP A 34 -7.86 -9.01 -11.85
C TRP A 34 -8.49 -10.38 -12.03
N ASN A 35 -7.64 -11.37 -12.21
CA ASN A 35 -8.05 -12.77 -12.17
C ASN A 35 -8.11 -13.20 -10.70
N ILE A 36 -9.14 -13.94 -10.35
CA ILE A 36 -9.30 -14.48 -9.01
C ILE A 36 -8.69 -15.89 -8.96
N ASP A 37 -7.64 -16.04 -8.18
CA ASP A 37 -7.08 -17.36 -7.90
C ASP A 37 -8.00 -18.16 -6.96
N ILE A 38 -8.21 -19.41 -7.30
CA ILE A 38 -9.07 -20.33 -6.57
C ILE A 38 -8.21 -21.47 -6.03
N ASP A 39 -8.21 -21.64 -4.73
CA ASP A 39 -7.55 -22.75 -4.08
C ASP A 39 -8.26 -24.09 -4.36
N LYS A 40 -7.56 -25.20 -4.14
CA LYS A 40 -8.03 -26.54 -4.46
C LYS A 40 -9.31 -26.92 -3.71
N ALA A 41 -9.42 -26.53 -2.42
CA ALA A 41 -10.57 -26.83 -1.60
C ALA A 41 -11.83 -26.11 -2.09
N ALA A 42 -11.73 -24.80 -2.33
CA ALA A 42 -12.81 -23.98 -2.91
C ALA A 42 -13.20 -24.46 -4.31
N PHE A 43 -12.22 -24.81 -5.17
CA PHE A 43 -12.51 -25.38 -6.49
C PHE A 43 -13.38 -26.61 -6.43
N HIS A 44 -13.02 -27.59 -5.60
CA HIS A 44 -13.79 -28.82 -5.47
C HIS A 44 -15.15 -28.61 -4.82
N ALA A 45 -15.27 -27.69 -3.87
CA ALA A 45 -16.55 -27.33 -3.26
C ALA A 45 -17.48 -26.67 -4.27
N LEU A 46 -16.98 -25.68 -5.04
CA LEU A 46 -17.76 -25.00 -6.07
C LEU A 46 -18.17 -25.94 -7.20
N LYS A 47 -17.28 -26.85 -7.66
CA LYS A 47 -17.63 -27.82 -8.73
C LYS A 47 -18.72 -28.83 -8.31
N LYS A 48 -18.94 -29.03 -7.01
CA LYS A 48 -20.01 -29.89 -6.50
C LYS A 48 -21.33 -29.14 -6.24
N THR A 49 -21.35 -27.83 -6.43
CA THR A 49 -22.57 -27.05 -6.16
C THR A 49 -23.70 -27.46 -7.08
N THR A 50 -24.90 -27.61 -6.52
CA THR A 50 -26.17 -27.85 -7.22
C THR A 50 -27.02 -26.59 -7.30
N ASP A 51 -26.52 -25.46 -6.74
CA ASP A 51 -27.23 -24.19 -6.79
C ASP A 51 -27.51 -23.79 -8.25
N PRO A 52 -28.77 -23.49 -8.61
CA PRO A 52 -29.18 -23.29 -9.99
C PRO A 52 -28.53 -22.06 -10.67
N VAL A 53 -28.11 -21.07 -9.89
CA VAL A 53 -27.42 -19.87 -10.38
C VAL A 53 -25.92 -20.12 -10.50
N LEU A 54 -25.30 -20.72 -9.48
CA LEU A 54 -23.86 -20.91 -9.43
C LEU A 54 -23.37 -22.05 -10.32
N ALA A 55 -24.09 -23.16 -10.41
CA ALA A 55 -23.63 -24.33 -11.15
C ALA A 55 -23.31 -24.06 -12.64
N PRO A 56 -24.09 -23.29 -13.39
CA PRO A 56 -23.73 -22.87 -14.77
C PRO A 56 -22.47 -21.99 -14.79
N LEU A 57 -22.39 -20.98 -13.91
CA LEU A 57 -21.26 -20.04 -13.83
C LEU A 57 -19.95 -20.78 -13.48
N VAL A 58 -20.00 -21.71 -12.53
CA VAL A 58 -18.83 -22.51 -12.13
C VAL A 58 -18.35 -23.42 -13.26
N ARG A 59 -19.28 -24.01 -14.03
CA ARG A 59 -18.91 -24.87 -15.17
C ARG A 59 -18.18 -24.12 -16.26
N THR A 60 -18.65 -22.93 -16.62
CA THR A 60 -18.14 -22.14 -17.73
C THR A 60 -17.01 -21.17 -17.33
N GLY A 61 -17.04 -20.66 -16.12
CA GLY A 61 -16.17 -19.56 -15.69
C GLY A 61 -14.96 -19.95 -14.81
N ILE A 62 -14.93 -21.15 -14.23
CA ILE A 62 -13.77 -21.57 -13.46
C ILE A 62 -12.91 -22.51 -14.28
N THR A 63 -11.68 -22.07 -14.59
CA THR A 63 -10.70 -22.82 -15.36
C THR A 63 -9.55 -23.31 -14.48
N ARG A 64 -9.10 -24.56 -14.75
CA ARG A 64 -7.95 -25.16 -14.06
C ARG A 64 -6.67 -24.40 -14.42
N ASN A 65 -5.91 -23.99 -13.42
CA ASN A 65 -4.57 -23.47 -13.65
C ASN A 65 -3.62 -24.62 -13.99
N ARG A 66 -3.02 -24.55 -15.20
CA ARG A 66 -2.06 -25.54 -15.71
C ARG A 66 -0.69 -24.92 -16.00
N SER A 67 -0.45 -23.69 -15.52
CA SER A 67 0.84 -23.01 -15.67
C SER A 67 1.89 -23.61 -14.72
N ALA A 68 3.16 -23.28 -14.96
CA ALA A 68 4.26 -23.68 -14.09
C ALA A 68 4.10 -23.19 -12.61
N ASN A 69 3.30 -22.12 -12.41
CA ASN A 69 3.03 -21.55 -11.09
C ASN A 69 1.75 -22.12 -10.43
N ALA A 70 1.21 -23.23 -10.94
CA ALA A 70 0.05 -23.88 -10.34
C ALA A 70 0.44 -24.49 -8.98
N SER A 71 -0.40 -24.26 -7.97
CA SER A 71 -0.23 -24.79 -6.62
C SER A 71 -1.59 -25.17 -6.02
N GLU A 72 -1.62 -25.66 -4.81
CA GLU A 72 -2.89 -25.90 -4.10
C GLU A 72 -3.64 -24.60 -3.82
N GLN A 73 -2.92 -23.49 -3.59
CA GLN A 73 -3.48 -22.15 -3.37
C GLN A 73 -3.89 -21.46 -4.68
N ASN A 74 -3.19 -21.76 -5.78
CA ASN A 74 -3.47 -21.25 -7.13
C ASN A 74 -3.83 -22.41 -8.05
N TYR A 75 -4.89 -23.14 -7.71
CA TYR A 75 -5.30 -24.38 -8.36
C TYR A 75 -6.17 -24.16 -9.59
N ALA A 76 -6.99 -23.11 -9.58
CA ALA A 76 -7.88 -22.71 -10.66
C ALA A 76 -8.02 -21.19 -10.67
N ARG A 77 -8.72 -20.66 -11.68
CA ARG A 77 -8.95 -19.21 -11.83
C ARG A 77 -10.35 -18.92 -12.31
N ILE A 78 -10.89 -17.79 -11.82
CA ILE A 78 -12.00 -17.08 -12.43
C ILE A 78 -11.38 -15.90 -13.18
N PRO A 79 -11.40 -15.89 -14.51
CA PRO A 79 -10.88 -14.77 -15.29
C PRO A 79 -11.76 -13.52 -15.11
N PHE A 80 -11.18 -12.36 -15.33
CA PHE A 80 -11.95 -11.13 -15.48
C PHE A 80 -12.92 -11.26 -16.66
N ASN A 81 -14.15 -10.81 -16.47
CA ASN A 81 -15.20 -10.84 -17.50
C ASN A 81 -15.47 -9.41 -18.00
N GLU A 82 -15.08 -9.13 -19.24
CA GLU A 82 -15.23 -7.81 -19.87
C GLU A 82 -16.70 -7.39 -19.98
N ALA A 83 -17.61 -8.32 -20.31
CA ALA A 83 -19.04 -8.02 -20.48
C ALA A 83 -19.72 -7.64 -19.14
N ARG A 84 -19.22 -8.17 -18.03
CA ARG A 84 -19.70 -7.84 -16.67
C ARG A 84 -18.83 -6.79 -15.97
N HIS A 85 -17.74 -6.40 -16.60
CA HIS A 85 -16.75 -5.49 -16.02
C HIS A 85 -16.28 -5.92 -14.62
N GLY A 86 -16.07 -7.22 -14.43
CA GLY A 86 -15.71 -7.76 -13.14
C GLY A 86 -15.63 -9.28 -13.10
N CYS A 87 -15.63 -9.81 -11.89
CA CYS A 87 -15.67 -11.25 -11.64
C CYS A 87 -17.00 -11.85 -12.17
N LEU A 88 -16.93 -13.04 -12.77
CA LEU A 88 -18.11 -13.74 -13.28
C LEU A 88 -19.14 -14.07 -12.17
N MET A 89 -18.69 -14.18 -10.91
CA MET A 89 -19.55 -14.45 -9.76
C MET A 89 -20.19 -13.19 -9.17
N PHE A 90 -19.92 -12.01 -9.73
CA PHE A 90 -20.54 -10.76 -9.30
C PHE A 90 -21.92 -10.63 -9.91
N SER A 91 -22.94 -10.43 -9.08
CA SER A 91 -24.34 -10.31 -9.51
C SER A 91 -24.74 -8.86 -9.83
N ASP A 92 -25.86 -8.70 -10.51
CA ASP A 92 -26.46 -7.39 -10.81
C ASP A 92 -26.95 -6.66 -9.54
N GLU A 93 -27.08 -7.40 -8.40
CA GLU A 93 -27.39 -6.88 -7.07
C GLU A 93 -26.14 -6.33 -6.35
N SER A 94 -25.03 -6.15 -7.07
CA SER A 94 -23.74 -5.68 -6.53
C SER A 94 -23.18 -6.57 -5.41
N TRP A 95 -23.44 -7.88 -5.47
CA TRP A 95 -22.99 -8.86 -4.47
C TRP A 95 -22.28 -10.06 -5.11
N CYS A 96 -21.35 -10.68 -4.36
CA CYS A 96 -20.76 -11.94 -4.79
C CYS A 96 -21.78 -13.09 -4.65
N SER A 97 -22.18 -13.72 -5.76
CA SER A 97 -23.13 -14.82 -5.78
C SER A 97 -22.67 -16.03 -4.95
N VAL A 98 -21.36 -16.31 -4.88
CA VAL A 98 -20.82 -17.37 -4.00
C VAL A 98 -21.05 -17.01 -2.55
N HIS A 99 -20.73 -15.77 -2.15
CA HIS A 99 -20.92 -15.32 -0.77
C HIS A 99 -22.40 -15.27 -0.38
N ALA A 100 -23.24 -14.72 -1.24
CA ALA A 100 -24.69 -14.59 -0.99
C ALA A 100 -25.41 -15.92 -0.83
N ARG A 101 -25.02 -16.92 -1.60
CA ARG A 101 -25.75 -18.20 -1.69
C ARG A 101 -25.14 -19.34 -0.88
N LEU A 102 -23.83 -19.37 -0.75
CA LEU A 102 -23.09 -20.44 -0.05
C LEU A 102 -22.37 -19.96 1.22
N GLY A 103 -22.33 -18.64 1.45
CA GLY A 103 -21.67 -18.01 2.61
C GLY A 103 -20.14 -17.91 2.46
N GLU A 104 -19.51 -17.25 3.43
CA GLU A 104 -18.07 -16.96 3.44
C GLU A 104 -17.19 -18.23 3.35
N LYS A 105 -17.64 -19.34 3.94
CA LYS A 105 -16.88 -20.59 3.95
C LYS A 105 -16.65 -21.18 2.57
N ALA A 106 -17.49 -20.84 1.59
CA ALA A 106 -17.39 -21.31 0.21
C ALA A 106 -16.50 -20.41 -0.66
N LEU A 107 -16.10 -19.24 -0.19
CA LEU A 107 -15.18 -18.35 -0.88
C LEU A 107 -13.80 -19.00 -0.99
N SER A 108 -13.06 -18.67 -2.05
CA SER A 108 -11.63 -18.99 -2.12
C SER A 108 -10.84 -18.24 -1.05
N ASP A 109 -9.63 -18.71 -0.76
CA ASP A 109 -8.75 -18.09 0.22
C ASP A 109 -8.54 -16.61 -0.07
N VAL A 110 -8.26 -16.24 -1.33
CA VAL A 110 -8.10 -14.84 -1.75
C VAL A 110 -9.35 -14.01 -1.45
N CYS A 111 -10.55 -14.50 -1.80
CA CYS A 111 -11.79 -13.75 -1.60
C CYS A 111 -12.21 -13.67 -0.13
N ALA A 112 -11.90 -14.69 0.68
CA ALA A 112 -12.25 -14.73 2.10
C ALA A 112 -11.31 -13.87 2.95
N THR A 113 -10.05 -13.71 2.53
CA THR A 113 -9.04 -12.96 3.31
C THR A 113 -8.94 -11.50 2.89
N TYR A 114 -9.10 -11.17 1.58
CA TYR A 114 -9.01 -9.78 1.15
C TYR A 114 -9.96 -8.88 1.96
N PRO A 115 -9.49 -7.72 2.44
CA PRO A 115 -8.20 -7.07 2.21
C PRO A 115 -7.11 -7.38 3.25
N ARG A 116 -7.30 -8.41 4.08
CA ARG A 116 -6.44 -8.75 5.24
C ARG A 116 -5.24 -9.59 4.83
N TYR A 117 -4.11 -9.35 5.49
CA TYR A 117 -2.87 -10.11 5.37
C TYR A 117 -2.40 -10.55 6.74
N THR A 118 -2.21 -11.85 6.94
CA THR A 118 -1.74 -12.43 8.20
C THR A 118 -0.33 -12.96 8.04
N ILE A 119 0.54 -12.57 8.95
CA ILE A 119 1.95 -12.97 8.99
C ILE A 119 2.25 -13.49 10.39
N CYS A 120 3.00 -14.59 10.48
CA CYS A 120 3.56 -15.11 11.72
C CYS A 120 5.10 -15.03 11.60
N ILE A 121 5.75 -14.27 12.49
CA ILE A 121 7.21 -14.09 12.53
C ILE A 121 7.67 -14.63 13.89
N ASP A 122 8.42 -15.73 13.89
CA ASP A 122 8.94 -16.40 15.10
C ASP A 122 7.85 -16.64 16.17
N GLY A 123 6.67 -17.06 15.72
CA GLY A 123 5.54 -17.32 16.60
C GLY A 123 4.70 -16.09 16.99
N VAL A 124 5.17 -14.88 16.68
CA VAL A 124 4.40 -13.64 16.87
C VAL A 124 3.49 -13.42 15.66
N TRP A 125 2.19 -13.40 15.91
CA TRP A 125 1.18 -13.23 14.87
C TRP A 125 0.79 -11.78 14.71
N GLN A 126 0.64 -11.35 13.46
CA GLN A 126 0.13 -10.02 13.13
C GLN A 126 -0.84 -10.11 11.96
N GLN A 127 -1.80 -9.18 11.93
CA GLN A 127 -2.65 -8.99 10.77
C GLN A 127 -2.78 -7.50 10.46
N ALA A 128 -2.69 -7.16 9.18
CA ALA A 128 -2.94 -5.82 8.66
C ALA A 128 -3.94 -5.92 7.49
N ALA A 129 -4.42 -4.79 6.99
CA ALA A 129 -5.22 -4.77 5.79
C ALA A 129 -4.72 -3.72 4.78
N THR A 130 -4.90 -4.02 3.49
CA THR A 130 -4.54 -3.10 2.43
C THR A 130 -5.62 -2.05 2.22
N PRO A 131 -5.23 -0.76 2.15
CA PRO A 131 -6.17 0.32 1.87
C PRO A 131 -6.60 0.38 0.39
N SER A 132 -6.27 -0.63 -0.40
CA SER A 132 -6.92 -0.87 -1.69
C SER A 132 -8.43 -1.17 -1.56
N CYS A 133 -8.87 -1.52 -0.35
CA CYS A 133 -10.28 -1.62 0.03
C CYS A 133 -10.78 -0.25 0.53
N PRO A 134 -11.88 0.31 -0.01
CA PRO A 134 -12.41 1.60 0.42
C PRO A 134 -12.73 1.68 1.91
N GLU A 135 -13.31 0.61 2.48
CA GLU A 135 -13.63 0.58 3.92
C GLU A 135 -12.38 0.56 4.80
N VAL A 136 -11.31 -0.13 4.37
CA VAL A 136 -10.01 -0.06 5.07
C VAL A 136 -9.43 1.34 4.97
N ALA A 137 -9.46 1.96 3.79
CA ALA A 137 -8.97 3.34 3.62
C ALA A 137 -9.69 4.32 4.56
N ARG A 138 -11.03 4.24 4.65
CA ARG A 138 -11.81 5.06 5.58
C ARG A 138 -11.40 4.83 7.03
N ARG A 139 -11.37 3.59 7.47
CA ARG A 139 -11.08 3.26 8.87
C ARG A 139 -9.65 3.56 9.29
N ALA A 140 -8.70 3.33 8.38
CA ALA A 140 -7.28 3.55 8.66
C ALA A 140 -6.88 5.03 8.59
N PHE A 141 -7.55 5.84 7.75
CA PHE A 141 -7.04 7.16 7.38
C PHE A 141 -7.91 8.34 7.83
N LEU A 142 -9.19 8.12 8.18
CA LEU A 142 -10.03 9.19 8.73
C LEU A 142 -9.65 9.61 10.16
N PRO A 143 -9.28 8.68 11.07
CA PRO A 143 -8.83 9.10 12.40
C PRO A 143 -7.62 10.01 12.32
N THR A 144 -7.60 11.07 13.14
CA THR A 144 -6.48 12.02 13.16
C THR A 144 -5.36 11.62 14.13
N GLU A 145 -5.69 10.78 15.12
CA GLU A 145 -4.71 10.28 16.10
C GLU A 145 -3.70 9.32 15.45
N PRO A 146 -2.49 9.18 15.99
CA PRO A 146 -1.53 8.20 15.52
C PRO A 146 -2.15 6.79 15.44
N MET A 147 -1.69 5.98 14.49
CA MET A 147 -2.21 4.62 14.34
C MET A 147 -1.79 3.75 15.53
N HIS A 148 -2.78 3.29 16.29
CA HIS A 148 -2.56 2.39 17.43
C HIS A 148 -2.54 0.93 16.99
N PHE A 149 -1.70 0.14 17.66
CA PHE A 149 -1.60 -1.30 17.48
C PHE A 149 -1.99 -1.99 18.79
N VAL A 150 -2.89 -2.96 18.68
CA VAL A 150 -3.45 -3.68 19.84
C VAL A 150 -3.34 -5.17 19.64
N GLU A 151 -3.33 -5.94 20.73
CA GLU A 151 -3.51 -7.38 20.68
C GLU A 151 -5.01 -7.70 20.56
N HIS A 152 -5.36 -8.49 19.55
CA HIS A 152 -6.73 -8.91 19.30
C HIS A 152 -6.78 -10.39 18.88
N THR A 153 -7.72 -11.16 19.43
CA THR A 153 -7.85 -12.58 19.09
C THR A 153 -8.69 -12.75 17.82
N LEU A 154 -8.07 -13.30 16.78
CA LEU A 154 -8.70 -13.51 15.47
C LEU A 154 -8.66 -14.97 15.05
N THR A 155 -9.68 -15.38 14.29
CA THR A 155 -9.72 -16.67 13.58
C THR A 155 -9.41 -16.45 12.11
N VAL A 156 -8.37 -17.11 11.61
CA VAL A 156 -7.91 -17.00 10.22
C VAL A 156 -7.79 -18.37 9.57
N ARG A 157 -7.80 -18.43 8.24
CA ARG A 157 -7.51 -19.66 7.49
C ARG A 157 -6.00 -19.94 7.55
N GLN A 158 -5.62 -21.13 7.99
CA GLN A 158 -4.21 -21.52 8.13
C GLN A 158 -3.44 -21.42 6.81
N SER A 159 -4.09 -21.76 5.68
CA SER A 159 -3.53 -21.70 4.32
C SER A 159 -3.14 -20.29 3.86
N THR A 160 -3.65 -19.24 4.52
CA THR A 160 -3.41 -17.83 4.13
C THR A 160 -2.37 -17.13 5.00
N VAL A 161 -1.83 -17.84 5.98
CA VAL A 161 -0.81 -17.28 6.89
C VAL A 161 0.57 -17.42 6.28
N LYS A 162 1.26 -16.29 6.13
CA LYS A 162 2.68 -16.26 5.75
C LYS A 162 3.52 -16.46 7.01
N THR A 163 4.24 -17.58 7.10
CA THR A 163 5.12 -17.85 8.23
C THR A 163 6.57 -17.58 7.87
N LEU A 164 7.28 -16.89 8.75
CA LEU A 164 8.68 -16.54 8.66
C LEU A 164 9.38 -16.97 9.93
N THR A 165 10.56 -17.57 9.77
CA THR A 165 11.49 -17.87 10.86
C THR A 165 12.77 -17.09 10.59
N LEU A 166 13.20 -16.31 11.55
CA LEU A 166 14.45 -15.53 11.48
C LEU A 166 15.58 -16.30 12.15
N PRO A 167 16.84 -16.07 11.75
CA PRO A 167 17.97 -16.50 12.54
C PRO A 167 17.90 -15.93 13.95
N GLU A 168 18.25 -16.70 14.97
CA GLU A 168 18.15 -16.29 16.38
C GLU A 168 18.95 -14.99 16.66
N SER A 169 20.12 -14.83 16.01
CA SER A 169 20.91 -13.60 16.09
C SER A 169 20.21 -12.34 15.57
N ASP A 170 19.28 -12.50 14.65
CA ASP A 170 18.65 -11.40 13.92
C ASP A 170 17.27 -11.03 14.48
N ALA A 171 16.61 -11.95 15.18
CA ALA A 171 15.20 -11.81 15.57
C ALA A 171 14.97 -10.56 16.42
N GLY A 172 15.75 -10.36 17.49
CA GLY A 172 15.65 -9.17 18.35
C GLY A 172 15.96 -7.88 17.61
N PRO A 173 17.17 -7.71 17.05
CA PRO A 173 17.55 -6.49 16.33
C PRO A 173 16.61 -6.10 15.18
N LEU A 174 16.05 -7.07 14.45
CA LEU A 174 15.09 -6.80 13.37
C LEU A 174 13.74 -6.33 13.89
N GLN A 175 13.26 -6.86 15.02
CA GLN A 175 12.03 -6.39 15.65
C GLN A 175 12.22 -4.97 16.21
N ASP A 176 13.35 -4.69 16.86
CA ASP A 176 13.67 -3.35 17.39
C ASP A 176 13.71 -2.32 16.23
N ALA A 177 14.39 -2.65 15.13
CA ALA A 177 14.43 -1.81 13.93
C ALA A 177 13.04 -1.54 13.35
N ARG A 178 12.16 -2.54 13.36
CA ARG A 178 10.78 -2.43 12.89
C ARG A 178 9.97 -1.49 13.76
N PHE A 179 10.01 -1.66 15.08
CA PHE A 179 9.29 -0.77 16.00
C PHE A 179 9.85 0.64 15.98
N PHE A 180 11.17 0.79 15.87
CA PHE A 180 11.80 2.08 15.67
C PHE A 180 11.27 2.80 14.44
N ALA A 181 11.22 2.13 13.27
CA ALA A 181 10.71 2.72 12.03
C ALA A 181 9.25 3.18 12.15
N LEU A 182 8.37 2.37 12.80
CA LEU A 182 6.98 2.72 13.04
C LEU A 182 6.86 3.94 13.98
N ASN A 183 7.61 3.96 15.07
CA ASN A 183 7.60 5.06 16.03
C ASN A 183 8.16 6.34 15.42
N LEU A 184 9.25 6.25 14.65
CA LEU A 184 9.84 7.40 13.96
C LEU A 184 8.84 8.05 12.99
N LEU A 185 8.09 7.26 12.20
CA LEU A 185 7.08 7.81 11.30
C LEU A 185 5.91 8.48 12.04
N GLN A 186 5.64 8.11 13.28
CA GLN A 186 4.57 8.69 14.10
C GLN A 186 5.06 9.77 15.07
N HIS A 187 6.34 10.14 15.03
CA HIS A 187 6.92 11.18 15.87
C HIS A 187 6.53 12.58 15.38
N ARG A 188 5.34 13.03 15.72
CA ARG A 188 4.68 14.24 15.17
C ARG A 188 5.28 15.57 15.63
N ASP A 189 6.25 15.56 16.56
CA ASP A 189 6.95 16.76 16.98
C ASP A 189 7.82 17.37 15.87
N ILE A 190 8.11 16.59 14.82
CA ILE A 190 8.81 17.03 13.63
C ILE A 190 8.01 16.72 12.35
N PRO A 191 8.18 17.53 11.27
CA PRO A 191 7.46 17.34 10.01
C PRO A 191 7.72 15.96 9.38
N LEU A 192 6.75 15.45 8.63
CA LEU A 192 6.84 14.13 7.98
C LEU A 192 8.08 13.98 7.09
N TRP A 193 8.48 15.04 6.37
CA TRP A 193 9.67 14.99 5.53
C TRP A 193 10.95 14.77 6.34
N GLN A 194 11.06 15.35 7.55
CA GLN A 194 12.19 15.13 8.45
C GLN A 194 12.22 13.70 8.98
N ARG A 195 11.05 13.18 9.39
CA ARG A 195 10.91 11.78 9.83
C ARG A 195 11.37 10.80 8.75
N LEU A 196 10.97 11.06 7.51
CA LEU A 196 11.38 10.24 6.36
C LEU A 196 12.86 10.41 6.05
N THR A 197 13.43 11.60 6.17
CA THR A 197 14.88 11.80 5.99
C THR A 197 15.67 10.97 6.99
N LEU A 198 15.30 10.98 8.27
CA LEU A 198 15.94 10.15 9.29
C LEU A 198 15.72 8.64 9.06
N LEU A 199 14.53 8.25 8.60
CA LEU A 199 14.26 6.85 8.26
C LEU A 199 15.14 6.38 7.09
N GLY A 200 15.35 7.25 6.10
CA GLY A 200 16.26 6.99 4.98
C GLY A 200 17.70 6.80 5.43
N GLU A 201 18.18 7.69 6.27
CA GLU A 201 19.52 7.60 6.87
C GLU A 201 19.68 6.33 7.69
N PHE A 202 18.68 6.00 8.52
CA PHE A 202 18.65 4.75 9.28
C PHE A 202 18.75 3.52 8.36
N CYS A 203 17.92 3.45 7.33
CA CYS A 203 17.93 2.33 6.40
C CYS A 203 19.27 2.19 5.68
N TRP A 204 19.85 3.32 5.23
CA TRP A 204 21.12 3.32 4.52
C TRP A 204 22.28 2.86 5.41
N GLN A 205 22.36 3.35 6.66
CA GLN A 205 23.38 2.90 7.61
C GLN A 205 23.17 1.43 8.02
N ALA A 206 21.92 1.02 8.28
CA ALA A 206 21.59 -0.36 8.62
C ALA A 206 21.98 -1.35 7.51
N ASP A 207 21.77 -1.01 6.24
CA ASP A 207 22.21 -1.85 5.12
C ASP A 207 23.75 -1.98 5.11
N ARG A 208 24.49 -0.88 5.33
CA ARG A 208 25.96 -0.91 5.42
C ARG A 208 26.46 -1.79 6.57
N LEU A 209 25.84 -1.70 7.75
CA LEU A 209 26.19 -2.58 8.88
C LEU A 209 25.98 -4.06 8.51
N ARG A 210 24.86 -4.37 7.86
CA ARG A 210 24.52 -5.74 7.48
C ARG A 210 25.42 -6.28 6.36
N ASP A 211 25.76 -5.47 5.37
CA ASP A 211 26.69 -5.84 4.30
C ASP A 211 28.10 -6.12 4.84
N ASN A 212 28.50 -5.42 5.91
CA ASN A 212 29.76 -5.63 6.63
C ASN A 212 29.68 -6.73 7.72
N GLN A 213 28.55 -7.46 7.81
CA GLN A 213 28.30 -8.48 8.84
C GLN A 213 28.36 -7.93 10.30
N GLN A 214 27.95 -6.69 10.50
CA GLN A 214 27.92 -5.96 11.77
C GLN A 214 26.47 -5.73 12.27
N GLY A 215 25.57 -6.65 11.98
CA GLY A 215 24.14 -6.52 12.34
C GLY A 215 23.89 -6.37 13.85
N GLU A 216 24.81 -6.82 14.68
CA GLU A 216 24.79 -6.64 16.14
C GLU A 216 24.87 -5.17 16.56
N GLN A 217 25.30 -4.25 15.68
CA GLN A 217 25.37 -2.80 15.96
C GLN A 217 24.04 -2.07 15.67
N LEU A 218 22.99 -2.75 15.17
CA LEU A 218 21.69 -2.13 14.93
C LEU A 218 21.10 -1.43 16.16
N PRO A 219 21.16 -1.96 17.39
CA PRO A 219 20.69 -1.25 18.57
C PRO A 219 21.42 0.08 18.80
N ALA A 220 22.75 0.12 18.63
CA ALA A 220 23.54 1.34 18.75
C ALA A 220 23.17 2.37 17.67
N LEU A 221 22.88 1.94 16.45
CA LEU A 221 22.39 2.82 15.40
C LEU A 221 21.02 3.42 15.75
N ILE A 222 20.10 2.65 16.32
CA ILE A 222 18.80 3.14 16.80
C ILE A 222 19.00 4.23 17.87
N GLU A 223 19.90 4.00 18.83
CA GLU A 223 20.24 5.00 19.87
C GLU A 223 20.84 6.27 19.26
N GLN A 224 21.73 6.12 18.28
CA GLN A 224 22.34 7.24 17.57
C GLN A 224 21.28 8.10 16.88
N ILE A 225 20.38 7.52 16.07
CA ILE A 225 19.32 8.27 15.38
C ILE A 225 18.34 8.88 16.39
N SER A 226 18.01 8.18 17.47
CA SER A 226 17.18 8.72 18.55
C SER A 226 17.82 9.94 19.23
N SER A 227 19.15 9.93 19.39
CA SER A 227 19.90 11.07 19.91
C SER A 227 19.91 12.27 18.96
N VAL A 228 19.92 12.01 17.64
CA VAL A 228 19.75 13.06 16.62
C VAL A 228 18.38 13.72 16.75
N LEU A 229 17.32 12.95 16.92
CA LEU A 229 15.96 13.47 17.16
C LEU A 229 15.87 14.40 18.37
N ALA A 230 16.62 14.12 19.43
CA ALA A 230 16.65 14.95 20.63
C ALA A 230 17.40 16.29 20.45
N ASN A 231 18.13 16.48 19.34
CA ASN A 231 18.84 17.73 19.05
C ASN A 231 18.00 18.64 18.13
N PRO A 232 17.46 19.77 18.62
CA PRO A 232 16.56 20.62 17.81
C PRO A 232 17.16 21.16 16.52
N GLY A 233 18.50 21.32 16.47
CA GLY A 233 19.20 21.91 15.30
C GLY A 233 19.66 20.91 14.24
N TRP A 234 19.37 19.61 14.39
CA TRP A 234 19.87 18.60 13.45
C TRP A 234 19.42 18.82 12.00
N ALA A 235 18.23 19.37 11.82
CA ALA A 235 17.64 19.59 10.51
C ALA A 235 18.03 20.94 9.87
N ASP A 236 18.73 21.84 10.57
CA ASP A 236 19.06 23.18 10.09
C ASP A 236 19.79 23.17 8.74
N PRO A 237 20.78 22.31 8.47
CA PRO A 237 21.41 22.24 7.16
C PRO A 237 20.45 21.83 6.05
N LEU A 238 19.43 21.03 6.38
CA LEU A 238 18.43 20.54 5.42
C LEU A 238 17.36 21.59 5.13
N MET A 239 17.19 22.59 6.00
CA MET A 239 16.21 23.66 5.77
C MET A 239 16.53 24.48 4.52
N ALA A 240 17.81 24.63 4.17
CA ALA A 240 18.25 25.32 2.96
C ALA A 240 18.01 24.54 1.65
N VAL A 241 17.75 23.24 1.72
CA VAL A 241 17.45 22.41 0.54
C VAL A 241 16.09 22.83 -0.02
N THR A 242 16.06 23.27 -1.28
CA THR A 242 14.83 23.64 -1.97
C THR A 242 14.13 22.42 -2.57
N PRO A 243 12.77 22.39 -2.59
CA PRO A 243 12.03 21.34 -3.28
C PRO A 243 12.37 21.26 -4.76
N ASP A 244 12.54 20.05 -5.29
CA ASP A 244 12.73 19.82 -6.72
C ASP A 244 11.43 19.33 -7.37
N TYR A 245 10.57 20.27 -7.73
CA TYR A 245 9.31 19.98 -8.40
C TYR A 245 9.49 19.45 -9.82
N SER A 246 10.60 19.76 -10.50
CA SER A 246 10.88 19.22 -11.84
C SER A 246 11.19 17.74 -11.79
N LEU A 247 12.05 17.32 -10.85
CA LEU A 247 12.33 15.90 -10.62
C LEU A 247 11.06 15.16 -10.19
N ARG A 248 10.26 15.75 -9.29
CA ARG A 248 8.98 15.16 -8.86
C ARG A 248 8.04 14.94 -10.04
N MET A 249 7.81 15.95 -10.89
CA MET A 249 6.93 15.82 -12.05
C MET A 249 7.44 14.77 -13.04
N ASN A 250 8.74 14.78 -13.32
CA ASN A 250 9.33 13.81 -14.22
C ASN A 250 9.09 12.37 -13.76
N LEU A 251 9.38 12.07 -12.50
CA LEU A 251 9.26 10.71 -11.95
C LEU A 251 7.80 10.32 -11.68
N CYS A 252 7.06 11.14 -10.92
CA CYS A 252 5.71 10.77 -10.50
C CYS A 252 4.75 10.69 -11.68
N CYS A 253 4.80 11.63 -12.63
CA CYS A 253 3.95 11.57 -13.81
C CYS A 253 4.28 10.35 -14.68
N GLY A 254 5.58 10.02 -14.82
CA GLY A 254 6.01 8.81 -15.52
C GLY A 254 5.51 7.53 -14.83
N PHE A 255 5.60 7.46 -13.50
CA PHE A 255 5.09 6.31 -12.73
C PHE A 255 3.58 6.17 -12.85
N LEU A 256 2.83 7.26 -12.70
CA LEU A 256 1.38 7.29 -12.81
C LEU A 256 0.92 6.92 -14.24
N ALA A 257 1.56 7.47 -15.27
CA ALA A 257 1.22 7.20 -16.67
C ALA A 257 1.41 5.72 -17.06
N ASN A 258 2.42 5.04 -16.49
CA ASN A 258 2.65 3.61 -16.74
C ASN A 258 1.49 2.70 -16.30
N LYS A 259 0.53 3.23 -15.55
CA LYS A 259 -0.64 2.50 -15.05
C LYS A 259 -1.92 2.74 -15.82
N VAL A 260 -2.02 3.78 -16.64
CA VAL A 260 -3.28 4.18 -17.31
C VAL A 260 -3.90 3.02 -18.08
N ASP A 261 -3.15 2.37 -18.96
CA ASP A 261 -3.66 1.26 -19.79
C ASP A 261 -3.77 -0.07 -19.04
N LYS A 262 -3.28 -0.14 -17.81
CA LYS A 262 -3.20 -1.34 -16.98
C LYS A 262 -3.96 -1.19 -15.67
N ALA A 263 -4.75 -0.12 -15.54
CA ALA A 263 -5.47 0.18 -14.31
C ALA A 263 -6.42 -0.94 -13.92
N ILE A 264 -6.38 -1.30 -12.64
CA ILE A 264 -7.23 -2.33 -12.05
C ILE A 264 -8.62 -1.73 -11.73
N SER A 265 -8.67 -0.47 -11.33
CA SER A 265 -9.89 0.27 -11.01
C SER A 265 -10.17 1.35 -12.06
N ARG A 266 -11.44 1.49 -12.47
CA ARG A 266 -11.90 2.56 -13.36
C ARG A 266 -11.86 3.94 -12.70
N HIS A 267 -12.05 4.02 -11.40
CA HIS A 267 -11.92 5.27 -10.65
C HIS A 267 -10.53 5.87 -10.76
N TYR A 268 -9.50 5.01 -10.90
CA TYR A 268 -8.14 5.47 -11.13
C TYR A 268 -8.03 6.31 -12.41
N ASP A 269 -8.57 5.82 -13.53
CA ASP A 269 -8.48 6.51 -14.81
C ASP A 269 -9.09 7.91 -14.75
N THR A 270 -10.24 8.05 -14.07
CA THR A 270 -10.90 9.34 -13.89
C THR A 270 -10.09 10.29 -13.01
N LEU A 271 -9.71 9.85 -11.81
CA LEU A 271 -8.95 10.66 -10.86
C LEU A 271 -7.57 11.05 -11.38
N PHE A 272 -6.90 10.10 -12.06
CA PHE A 272 -5.65 10.37 -12.75
C PHE A 272 -5.81 11.44 -13.84
N SER A 273 -6.81 11.30 -14.70
CA SER A 273 -7.06 12.26 -15.79
C SER A 273 -7.33 13.68 -15.25
N GLU A 274 -8.15 13.81 -14.22
CA GLU A 274 -8.42 15.10 -13.57
C GLU A 274 -7.16 15.70 -12.93
N ALA A 275 -6.35 14.89 -12.24
CA ALA A 275 -5.10 15.34 -11.66
C ALA A 275 -4.10 15.80 -12.73
N MET A 276 -3.94 15.02 -13.81
CA MET A 276 -3.05 15.38 -14.93
C MET A 276 -3.51 16.65 -15.62
N THR A 277 -4.80 16.83 -15.80
CA THR A 277 -5.37 18.08 -16.35
C THR A 277 -5.04 19.29 -15.46
N GLY A 278 -5.17 19.13 -14.13
CA GLY A 278 -4.79 20.17 -13.18
C GLY A 278 -3.31 20.56 -13.28
N LEU A 279 -2.43 19.58 -13.47
CA LEU A 279 -1.00 19.79 -13.67
C LEU A 279 -0.62 20.26 -15.09
N GLY A 280 -1.61 20.43 -15.99
CA GLY A 280 -1.40 20.86 -17.37
C GLY A 280 -0.69 19.83 -18.22
N ILE A 281 -0.86 18.56 -17.88
CA ILE A 281 -0.36 17.44 -18.66
C ILE A 281 -1.47 17.02 -19.64
N ASP A 282 -1.18 17.18 -20.90
CA ASP A 282 -2.02 16.82 -22.02
C ASP A 282 -1.27 15.83 -22.93
N SER A 283 -1.55 15.83 -24.23
CA SER A 283 -0.84 15.01 -25.21
C SER A 283 0.67 15.32 -25.31
N THR A 284 1.10 16.47 -24.79
CA THR A 284 2.51 16.91 -24.76
C THR A 284 2.95 17.13 -23.31
N PHE A 285 3.75 16.20 -22.79
CA PHE A 285 4.31 16.34 -21.44
C PHE A 285 5.48 17.34 -21.42
N ASP A 286 5.30 18.44 -20.70
CA ASP A 286 6.35 19.44 -20.43
C ASP A 286 6.58 19.52 -18.92
N VAL A 287 7.71 18.98 -18.48
CA VAL A 287 8.09 18.90 -17.06
C VAL A 287 8.13 20.29 -16.42
N ALA A 288 8.69 21.29 -17.09
CA ALA A 288 8.84 22.65 -16.53
C ALA A 288 7.47 23.33 -16.36
N ARG A 289 6.56 23.16 -17.34
CA ARG A 289 5.18 23.64 -17.24
C ARG A 289 4.45 22.99 -16.07
N SER A 290 4.56 21.67 -15.95
CA SER A 290 3.87 20.91 -14.91
C SER A 290 4.42 21.24 -13.52
N ALA A 291 5.74 21.42 -13.38
CA ALA A 291 6.37 21.85 -12.13
C ALA A 291 5.88 23.25 -11.70
N ARG A 292 5.79 24.22 -12.64
CA ARG A 292 5.23 25.54 -12.34
C ARG A 292 3.75 25.46 -11.91
N ARG A 293 2.94 24.61 -12.55
CA ARG A 293 1.54 24.42 -12.16
C ARG A 293 1.41 23.75 -10.79
N TYR A 294 2.25 22.78 -10.50
CA TYR A 294 2.31 22.16 -9.18
C TYR A 294 2.63 23.20 -8.10
N GLN A 295 3.67 24.00 -8.30
CA GLN A 295 4.05 25.09 -7.39
C GLN A 295 2.93 26.10 -7.22
N ALA A 296 2.32 26.58 -8.31
CA ALA A 296 1.19 27.49 -8.25
C ALA A 296 0.00 26.93 -7.48
N ALA A 297 -0.28 25.63 -7.61
CA ALA A 297 -1.34 24.98 -6.84
C ALA A 297 -1.04 24.99 -5.33
N LEU A 298 0.22 24.76 -4.94
CA LEU A 298 0.64 24.87 -3.52
C LEU A 298 0.43 26.30 -2.98
N GLU A 299 0.72 27.32 -3.79
CA GLU A 299 0.59 28.73 -3.39
C GLU A 299 -0.88 29.17 -3.22
N ILE A 300 -1.82 28.57 -3.96
CA ILE A 300 -3.24 28.93 -3.91
C ILE A 300 -4.09 28.09 -2.95
N GLY A 301 -3.48 27.18 -2.16
CA GLY A 301 -4.17 26.45 -1.11
C GLY A 301 -3.94 24.95 -1.07
N ALA A 302 -3.29 24.33 -2.07
CA ALA A 302 -3.01 22.90 -2.00
C ALA A 302 -2.06 22.54 -0.84
N ARG A 303 -1.20 23.46 -0.40
CA ARG A 303 -0.35 23.30 0.79
C ARG A 303 -1.19 23.15 2.05
N ASP A 304 -2.16 24.04 2.26
CA ASP A 304 -3.05 24.00 3.43
C ASP A 304 -3.87 22.71 3.41
N PHE A 305 -4.28 22.26 2.21
CA PHE A 305 -4.96 20.97 2.06
C PHE A 305 -4.06 19.79 2.46
N LEU A 306 -2.79 19.78 2.03
CA LEU A 306 -1.81 18.73 2.41
C LEU A 306 -1.56 18.73 3.91
N ASP A 307 -1.42 19.90 4.53
CA ASP A 307 -1.18 20.06 5.96
C ASP A 307 -2.39 19.59 6.79
N CYS A 308 -3.59 19.94 6.37
CA CYS A 308 -4.85 19.48 6.99
C CYS A 308 -5.00 17.95 6.94
N HIS A 309 -4.50 17.31 5.88
CA HIS A 309 -4.59 15.87 5.65
C HIS A 309 -3.25 15.14 5.87
N ALA A 310 -2.29 15.76 6.56
CA ALA A 310 -0.97 15.17 6.79
C ALA A 310 -1.02 13.81 7.50
N HIS A 311 -2.00 13.63 8.41
CA HIS A 311 -2.24 12.36 9.10
C HIS A 311 -2.60 11.22 8.14
N VAL A 312 -3.33 11.49 7.04
CA VAL A 312 -3.67 10.48 6.02
C VAL A 312 -2.41 9.95 5.36
N LEU A 313 -1.48 10.85 5.00
CA LEU A 313 -0.19 10.49 4.39
C LEU A 313 0.71 9.73 5.38
N GLU A 314 0.72 10.14 6.64
CA GLU A 314 1.42 9.40 7.72
C GLU A 314 0.86 7.99 7.85
N HIS A 315 -0.47 7.85 8.00
CA HIS A 315 -1.13 6.55 8.17
C HIS A 315 -0.93 5.64 6.95
N LEU A 316 -0.91 6.21 5.73
CA LEU A 316 -0.58 5.46 4.52
C LEU A 316 0.80 4.77 4.64
N LEU A 317 1.81 5.50 5.12
CA LEU A 317 3.17 4.99 5.26
C LEU A 317 3.30 4.03 6.44
N VAL A 318 2.72 4.36 7.60
CA VAL A 318 2.72 3.50 8.80
C VAL A 318 2.04 2.17 8.51
N ASN A 319 0.86 2.20 7.87
CA ASN A 319 0.16 0.99 7.46
C ASN A 319 0.99 0.16 6.49
N GLN A 320 1.69 0.79 5.54
CA GLN A 320 2.57 0.09 4.60
C GLN A 320 3.74 -0.62 5.29
N LEU A 321 4.40 0.04 6.24
CA LEU A 321 5.47 -0.58 7.03
C LEU A 321 4.96 -1.80 7.79
N PHE A 322 3.81 -1.66 8.45
CA PHE A 322 3.25 -2.74 9.25
C PHE A 322 2.74 -3.90 8.37
N LEU A 323 2.02 -3.60 7.28
CA LEU A 323 1.48 -4.56 6.32
C LEU A 323 2.59 -5.44 5.73
N ASN A 324 3.72 -4.85 5.38
CA ASN A 324 4.85 -5.55 4.77
C ASN A 324 5.85 -6.11 5.79
N ALA A 325 5.56 -5.98 7.08
CA ALA A 325 6.51 -6.36 8.15
C ALA A 325 7.92 -5.80 7.89
N PHE A 326 8.01 -4.53 7.45
CA PHE A 326 9.28 -3.86 7.20
C PHE A 326 10.11 -3.77 8.50
N PRO A 327 11.41 -3.97 8.47
CA PRO A 327 12.27 -4.26 7.32
C PRO A 327 12.51 -5.78 7.10
N ILE A 328 11.75 -6.65 7.76
CA ILE A 328 11.94 -8.09 7.76
C ILE A 328 11.65 -8.69 6.38
N ILE A 329 10.54 -8.28 5.75
CA ILE A 329 10.18 -8.74 4.42
C ILE A 329 10.74 -7.78 3.37
N LYS A 330 11.71 -8.27 2.61
CA LYS A 330 12.37 -7.53 1.54
C LYS A 330 11.57 -7.65 0.24
N THR A 331 10.67 -6.71 0.01
CA THR A 331 9.72 -6.77 -1.12
C THR A 331 10.27 -6.15 -2.41
N HIS A 332 11.14 -5.15 -2.30
CA HIS A 332 11.54 -4.29 -3.42
C HIS A 332 13.01 -4.43 -3.83
N GLY A 333 13.78 -5.21 -3.09
CA GLY A 333 15.20 -5.44 -3.30
C GLY A 333 15.86 -6.03 -2.05
N PRO A 334 17.18 -6.28 -2.08
CA PRO A 334 17.89 -6.92 -0.97
C PRO A 334 18.10 -5.98 0.24
N HIS A 335 18.03 -4.67 0.02
CA HIS A 335 18.33 -3.64 1.01
C HIS A 335 17.08 -3.05 1.65
N TRP A 336 17.17 -2.60 2.90
CA TRP A 336 16.10 -1.88 3.58
C TRP A 336 15.82 -0.54 2.90
N PHE A 337 16.86 0.08 2.35
CA PHE A 337 16.75 1.31 1.61
C PHE A 337 15.86 1.17 0.36
N ASP A 338 15.81 0.00 -0.27
CA ASP A 338 14.89 -0.26 -1.39
C ASP A 338 13.42 -0.17 -0.96
N GLY A 339 13.10 -0.77 0.20
CA GLY A 339 11.77 -0.66 0.80
C GLY A 339 11.41 0.77 1.21
N TYR A 340 12.38 1.50 1.74
CA TYR A 340 12.24 2.92 2.06
C TYR A 340 12.00 3.78 0.81
N LEU A 341 12.73 3.57 -0.28
CA LEU A 341 12.50 4.27 -1.55
C LEU A 341 11.07 4.07 -2.06
N TRP A 342 10.50 2.88 -1.87
CA TRP A 342 9.09 2.66 -2.20
C TRP A 342 8.14 3.49 -1.34
N LEU A 343 8.40 3.64 -0.02
CA LEU A 343 7.59 4.53 0.83
C LEU A 343 7.63 5.97 0.35
N VAL A 344 8.81 6.47 -0.01
CA VAL A 344 9.00 7.83 -0.52
C VAL A 344 8.31 8.00 -1.88
N ALA A 345 8.41 7.00 -2.77
CA ALA A 345 7.67 7.00 -4.04
C ALA A 345 6.16 7.10 -3.79
N LYS A 346 5.63 6.26 -2.92
CA LYS A 346 4.20 6.22 -2.58
C LYS A 346 3.70 7.56 -2.05
N LEU A 347 4.44 8.19 -1.13
CA LEU A 347 4.13 9.53 -0.63
C LEU A 347 4.03 10.55 -1.76
N ASN A 348 5.05 10.59 -2.63
CA ASN A 348 5.09 11.58 -3.70
C ASN A 348 4.05 11.33 -4.79
N LEU A 349 3.70 10.07 -5.08
CA LEU A 349 2.57 9.72 -5.95
C LEU A 349 1.25 10.25 -5.38
N ALA A 350 1.00 10.04 -4.09
CA ALA A 350 -0.19 10.53 -3.40
C ALA A 350 -0.28 12.07 -3.43
N ARG A 351 0.82 12.75 -3.07
CA ARG A 351 0.90 14.22 -3.13
C ARG A 351 0.70 14.77 -4.54
N THR A 352 1.33 14.15 -5.54
CA THR A 352 1.20 14.58 -6.94
C THR A 352 -0.25 14.48 -7.41
N LEU A 353 -0.96 13.42 -7.09
CA LEU A 353 -2.37 13.28 -7.40
C LEU A 353 -3.23 14.31 -6.65
N TRP A 354 -3.00 14.51 -5.36
CA TRP A 354 -3.78 15.47 -4.57
C TRP A 354 -3.56 16.91 -5.01
N VAL A 355 -2.31 17.32 -5.25
CA VAL A 355 -2.01 18.68 -5.74
C VAL A 355 -2.58 18.89 -7.15
N GLY A 356 -2.48 17.87 -8.03
CA GLY A 356 -3.10 17.91 -9.34
C GLY A 356 -4.63 18.02 -9.29
N LEU A 357 -5.27 17.25 -8.43
CA LEU A 357 -6.72 17.34 -8.19
C LEU A 357 -7.10 18.70 -7.59
N TYR A 358 -6.33 19.23 -6.64
CA TYR A 358 -6.58 20.55 -6.08
C TYR A 358 -6.44 21.67 -7.14
N ALA A 359 -5.42 21.59 -7.98
CA ALA A 359 -5.24 22.51 -9.10
C ALA A 359 -6.44 22.50 -10.09
N ARG A 360 -7.14 21.38 -10.19
CA ARG A 360 -8.30 21.18 -11.07
C ARG A 360 -9.62 21.58 -10.40
N LEU A 361 -9.80 21.23 -9.14
CA LEU A 361 -11.08 21.26 -8.43
C LEU A 361 -11.15 22.36 -7.36
N GLY A 362 -9.99 22.87 -6.90
CA GLY A 362 -9.92 23.80 -5.77
C GLY A 362 -10.53 23.18 -4.49
N GLU A 363 -11.28 23.97 -3.76
CA GLU A 363 -11.97 23.57 -2.52
C GLU A 363 -13.02 22.46 -2.69
N LYS A 364 -13.35 22.05 -3.93
CA LYS A 364 -14.21 20.90 -4.19
C LYS A 364 -13.49 19.55 -3.97
N LEU A 365 -12.17 19.58 -3.80
CA LEU A 365 -11.43 18.41 -3.33
C LEU A 365 -11.68 18.26 -1.83
N ASP A 366 -12.64 17.45 -1.48
CA ASP A 366 -12.99 17.13 -0.10
C ASP A 366 -12.26 15.86 0.42
N THR A 367 -12.38 15.60 1.71
CA THR A 367 -11.76 14.42 2.36
C THR A 367 -12.23 13.10 1.74
N PRO A 368 -13.52 12.84 1.44
CA PRO A 368 -13.95 11.63 0.75
C PRO A 368 -13.26 11.41 -0.59
N LEU A 369 -13.14 12.45 -1.41
CA LEU A 369 -12.48 12.36 -2.72
C LEU A 369 -10.96 12.14 -2.58
N ALA A 370 -10.33 12.80 -1.61
CA ALA A 370 -8.92 12.59 -1.28
C ALA A 370 -8.64 11.14 -0.86
N LEU A 371 -9.51 10.56 -0.01
CA LEU A 371 -9.40 9.16 0.39
C LEU A 371 -9.64 8.20 -0.77
N ALA A 372 -10.62 8.46 -1.63
CA ALA A 372 -10.86 7.68 -2.84
C ALA A 372 -9.62 7.69 -3.77
N CYS A 373 -8.94 8.83 -3.86
CA CYS A 373 -7.69 8.96 -4.60
C CYS A 373 -6.59 8.04 -4.03
N ILE A 374 -6.35 8.05 -2.71
CA ILE A 374 -5.38 7.16 -2.06
C ILE A 374 -5.79 5.69 -2.23
N GLN A 375 -7.06 5.36 -2.01
CA GLN A 375 -7.58 4.00 -2.15
C GLN A 375 -7.35 3.46 -3.57
N THR A 376 -7.63 4.25 -4.60
CA THR A 376 -7.43 3.84 -6.00
C THR A 376 -5.95 3.74 -6.36
N LEU A 377 -5.09 4.62 -5.81
CA LEU A 377 -3.63 4.50 -5.92
C LEU A 377 -3.18 3.15 -5.33
N GLU A 378 -3.58 2.85 -4.11
CA GLU A 378 -3.25 1.58 -3.45
C GLU A 378 -3.76 0.37 -4.23
N ARG A 379 -4.96 0.42 -4.79
CA ARG A 379 -5.51 -0.67 -5.60
C ARG A 379 -4.67 -0.97 -6.83
N ASN A 380 -4.10 0.05 -7.46
CA ASN A 380 -3.31 -0.11 -8.68
C ASN A 380 -1.85 -0.50 -8.42
N TYR A 381 -1.29 -0.13 -7.27
CA TYR A 381 0.13 -0.37 -6.99
C TYR A 381 0.37 -1.50 -6.00
N GLN A 382 -0.42 -1.60 -4.91
CA GLN A 382 -0.15 -2.55 -3.83
C GLN A 382 -0.09 -4.01 -4.28
N HIS A 383 -0.85 -4.39 -5.30
CA HIS A 383 -0.92 -5.75 -5.82
C HIS A 383 0.02 -6.01 -7.01
N ASN A 384 0.94 -5.09 -7.32
CA ASN A 384 1.85 -5.19 -8.45
C ASN A 384 3.30 -4.92 -8.07
N LEU A 385 3.95 -5.94 -7.51
CA LEU A 385 5.35 -5.87 -7.09
C LEU A 385 6.30 -5.49 -8.24
N GLY A 386 6.04 -5.95 -9.46
CA GLY A 386 6.85 -5.59 -10.62
C GLY A 386 6.86 -4.10 -10.91
N THR A 387 5.70 -3.43 -10.79
CA THR A 387 5.64 -1.97 -10.93
C THR A 387 6.32 -1.25 -9.77
N GLN A 388 6.14 -1.73 -8.54
CA GLN A 388 6.80 -1.15 -7.37
C GLN A 388 8.34 -1.22 -7.51
N SER A 389 8.87 -2.39 -7.87
CA SER A 389 10.31 -2.58 -8.10
C SER A 389 10.82 -1.71 -9.25
N TRP A 390 10.05 -1.60 -10.34
CA TRP A 390 10.39 -0.71 -11.44
C TRP A 390 10.45 0.77 -11.00
N CYS A 391 9.54 1.23 -10.15
CA CYS A 391 9.61 2.58 -9.59
C CYS A 391 10.88 2.75 -8.76
N VAL A 392 11.20 1.80 -7.87
CA VAL A 392 12.41 1.85 -7.03
C VAL A 392 13.68 1.90 -7.86
N GLU A 393 13.80 1.06 -8.91
CA GLU A 393 14.96 1.09 -9.81
C GLU A 393 15.10 2.44 -10.52
N ASN A 394 14.00 3.04 -10.97
CA ASN A 394 14.06 4.38 -11.56
C ASN A 394 14.51 5.45 -10.57
N LEU A 395 14.09 5.38 -9.29
CA LEU A 395 14.56 6.29 -8.26
C LEU A 395 16.08 6.17 -8.05
N LYS A 396 16.61 4.95 -8.05
CA LYS A 396 18.06 4.72 -7.97
C LYS A 396 18.82 5.32 -9.15
N LEU A 397 18.30 5.16 -10.36
CA LEU A 397 18.90 5.75 -11.57
C LEU A 397 18.98 7.28 -11.52
N HIS A 398 18.04 7.93 -10.84
CA HIS A 398 18.02 9.38 -10.61
C HIS A 398 18.74 9.82 -9.33
N GLN A 399 19.64 8.99 -8.79
CA GLN A 399 20.49 9.29 -7.63
C GLN A 399 19.73 9.66 -6.36
N LEU A 400 18.48 9.22 -6.20
CA LEU A 400 17.70 9.41 -4.98
C LEU A 400 18.19 8.55 -3.78
N HIS A 401 19.41 8.06 -3.86
CA HIS A 401 20.18 7.50 -2.75
C HIS A 401 21.04 8.57 -2.03
N ASP A 402 21.15 9.78 -2.59
CA ASP A 402 21.77 10.93 -1.93
C ASP A 402 20.77 11.67 -1.05
N LEU A 403 21.14 11.92 0.20
CA LEU A 403 20.26 12.48 1.21
C LEU A 403 19.78 13.90 0.86
N ALA A 404 20.63 14.73 0.23
CA ALA A 404 20.25 16.08 -0.16
C ALA A 404 19.21 16.07 -1.29
N THR A 405 19.44 15.27 -2.34
CA THR A 405 18.50 15.05 -3.45
C THR A 405 17.19 14.49 -2.93
N LEU A 406 17.26 13.50 -2.05
CA LEU A 406 16.09 12.90 -1.41
C LEU A 406 15.29 13.93 -0.59
N THR A 407 15.97 14.78 0.19
CA THR A 407 15.33 15.83 0.98
C THR A 407 14.61 16.82 0.09
N GLY A 408 15.20 17.24 -1.03
CA GLY A 408 14.55 18.10 -2.03
C GLY A 408 13.30 17.46 -2.65
N TRP A 409 13.28 16.13 -2.74
CA TRP A 409 12.12 15.38 -3.24
C TRP A 409 11.04 15.14 -2.16
N LEU A 410 11.42 15.15 -0.88
CA LEU A 410 10.50 14.98 0.26
C LEU A 410 9.81 16.28 0.68
N LYS A 411 10.45 17.45 0.48
CA LYS A 411 9.90 18.75 0.87
C LYS A 411 8.84 19.25 -0.11
N GLU A 412 7.91 20.07 0.40
CA GLU A 412 6.92 20.83 -0.39
C GLU A 412 7.26 22.31 -0.45
#